data_fe913e14af4d6e709a094e863484ef5d
#
_entry.id   fe913e14af4d6e709a094e863484ef5d
#
_cell.length_a   1.000
_cell.length_b   1.000
_cell.length_c   1.000
_cell.angle_alpha   90.00
_cell.angle_beta   90.00
_cell.angle_gamma   90.00
#
_symmetry.space_group_name_H-M   'P 1'
#
loop_
_entity.id
_entity.type
_entity.pdbx_description
1 polymer ?
#
loop_
_entity_poly.entity_id
_entity_poly.type
_entity_poly.pdbx_seq_one_letter_code
_entity_poly.pdbx_strand_id
1 'polypeptide(L)'
;MSDLTKSFDSVLNGVVDGNPRVPGVVAMVTDRKGNIYEGAAGVRDLSTNAPMTTDSVFAIFSTTKAITGTCVLQCVEECLIEI
;
A
#
# COMPACT_ATOMS: atom_id res chain seq x y z
N MET A 1 -18.46 3.28 -6.43
CA MET A 1 -16.99 3.16 -6.32
C MET A 1 -16.24 4.34 -6.89
N SER A 2 -16.79 5.03 -7.91
CA SER A 2 -16.10 6.19 -8.51
C SER A 2 -15.84 7.32 -7.51
N ASP A 3 -16.79 7.57 -6.58
CA ASP A 3 -16.61 8.59 -5.54
C ASP A 3 -15.52 8.21 -4.55
N LEU A 4 -15.43 6.92 -4.19
CA LEU A 4 -14.39 6.41 -3.33
C LEU A 4 -13.02 6.56 -3.98
N THR A 5 -12.91 6.19 -5.26
CA THR A 5 -11.68 6.32 -6.04
C THR A 5 -11.22 7.77 -6.12
N LYS A 6 -12.13 8.69 -6.41
CA LYS A 6 -11.81 10.13 -6.48
C LYS A 6 -11.32 10.66 -5.14
N SER A 7 -11.96 10.27 -4.03
CA SER A 7 -11.57 10.71 -2.70
C SER A 7 -10.17 10.23 -2.33
N PHE A 8 -9.86 8.96 -2.59
CA PHE A 8 -8.54 8.41 -2.31
C PHE A 8 -7.47 9.01 -3.22
N ASP A 9 -7.76 9.17 -4.51
CA ASP A 9 -6.81 9.79 -5.43
C ASP A 9 -6.48 11.23 -5.01
N SER A 10 -7.48 11.97 -4.55
CA SER A 10 -7.29 13.34 -4.05
C SER A 10 -6.35 13.35 -2.84
N VAL A 11 -6.53 12.40 -1.91
CA VAL A 11 -5.66 12.29 -0.73
C VAL A 11 -4.22 11.97 -1.15
N LEU A 12 -4.03 11.01 -2.06
CA LEU A 12 -2.69 10.64 -2.52
C LEU A 12 -1.99 11.79 -3.22
N ASN A 13 -2.69 12.50 -4.08
CA ASN A 13 -2.13 13.67 -4.77
C ASN A 13 -1.79 14.78 -3.79
N GLY A 14 -2.62 14.98 -2.77
CA GLY A 14 -2.36 15.95 -1.71
C GLY A 14 -1.10 15.63 -0.91
N VAL A 15 -0.82 14.36 -0.67
CA VAL A 15 0.39 13.92 0.04
C VAL A 15 1.64 14.23 -0.78
N VAL A 16 1.59 13.95 -2.09
CA VAL A 16 2.72 14.20 -3.01
C VAL A 16 2.97 15.70 -3.21
N ASP A 17 1.92 16.48 -3.28
CA ASP A 17 1.99 17.93 -3.52
C ASP A 17 2.12 18.75 -2.23
N GLY A 18 2.04 18.11 -1.06
CA GLY A 18 2.02 18.77 0.24
C GLY A 18 3.37 19.29 0.70
N ASN A 19 3.39 19.84 1.91
CA ASN A 19 4.59 20.35 2.58
C ASN A 19 4.65 19.80 4.01
N PRO A 20 5.62 18.90 4.36
CA PRO A 20 6.72 18.44 3.50
C PRO A 20 6.22 17.53 2.37
N ARG A 21 6.90 17.61 1.25
CA ARG A 21 6.54 16.86 0.06
C ARG A 21 7.02 15.41 0.16
N VAL A 22 6.16 14.46 -0.16
CA VAL A 22 6.50 13.05 -0.26
C VAL A 22 6.73 12.72 -1.74
N PRO A 23 7.86 12.09 -2.11
CA PRO A 23 8.18 11.82 -3.52
C PRO A 23 7.13 10.98 -4.25
N GLY A 24 6.61 9.96 -3.59
CA GLY A 24 5.60 9.10 -4.19
C GLY A 24 4.89 8.27 -3.15
N VAL A 25 3.72 7.76 -3.52
CA VAL A 25 2.89 6.96 -2.63
C VAL A 25 2.08 5.96 -3.44
N VAL A 26 1.89 4.77 -2.86
CA VAL A 26 0.98 3.74 -3.38
C VAL A 26 0.02 3.38 -2.27
N ALA A 27 -1.24 3.24 -2.60
CA ALA A 27 -2.26 2.82 -1.65
C ALA A 27 -3.18 1.78 -2.26
N MET A 28 -3.60 0.83 -1.44
CA MET A 28 -4.56 -0.20 -1.83
C MET A 28 -5.53 -0.41 -0.68
N VAL A 29 -6.80 -0.60 -1.02
CA VAL A 29 -7.83 -0.95 -0.06
C VAL A 29 -8.44 -2.26 -0.52
N THR A 30 -8.55 -3.22 0.39
CA THR A 30 -9.02 -4.55 0.05
C THR A 30 -10.15 -4.98 0.99
N ASP A 31 -11.01 -5.85 0.49
CA ASP A 31 -12.01 -6.55 1.28
C ASP A 31 -11.87 -8.05 1.06
N ARG A 32 -12.86 -8.83 1.50
CA ARG A 32 -12.82 -10.29 1.36
C ARG A 32 -12.81 -10.75 -0.10
N LYS A 33 -13.32 -9.93 -1.01
CA LYS A 33 -13.46 -10.27 -2.43
C LYS A 33 -12.26 -9.86 -3.26
N GLY A 34 -11.41 -8.97 -2.73
CA GLY A 34 -10.24 -8.47 -3.43
C GLY A 34 -10.05 -6.98 -3.22
N ASN A 35 -9.26 -6.36 -4.07
CA ASN A 35 -8.97 -4.94 -3.95
C ASN A 35 -10.15 -4.11 -4.44
N ILE A 36 -10.61 -3.18 -3.60
CA ILE A 36 -11.66 -2.23 -3.96
C ILE A 36 -11.09 -0.90 -4.42
N TYR A 37 -9.80 -0.66 -4.15
CA TYR A 37 -9.08 0.53 -4.59
C TYR A 37 -7.62 0.22 -4.75
N GLU A 38 -7.00 0.71 -5.83
CA GLU A 38 -5.57 0.72 -6.06
C GLU A 38 -5.21 2.05 -6.67
N GLY A 39 -4.22 2.74 -6.08
CA GLY A 39 -3.81 4.04 -6.58
C GLY A 39 -2.35 4.31 -6.32
N ALA A 40 -1.78 5.19 -7.12
CA ALA A 40 -0.40 5.63 -7.00
C ALA A 40 -0.30 7.09 -7.41
N ALA A 41 0.64 7.81 -6.80
CA ALA A 41 0.89 9.21 -7.14
C ALA A 41 2.37 9.51 -6.96
N GLY A 42 2.89 10.47 -7.74
CA GLY A 42 4.28 10.89 -7.65
C GLY A 42 5.23 10.01 -8.40
N VAL A 43 6.49 9.98 -7.95
CA VAL A 43 7.57 9.25 -8.60
C VAL A 43 8.19 8.25 -7.64
N ARG A 44 8.70 7.14 -8.18
CA ARG A 44 9.41 6.13 -7.40
C ARG A 44 10.90 6.41 -7.27
N ASP A 45 11.44 7.28 -8.12
CA ASP A 45 12.85 7.62 -8.13
C ASP A 45 13.00 9.09 -8.54
N LEU A 46 13.50 9.91 -7.62
CA LEU A 46 13.66 11.34 -7.85
C LEU A 46 14.74 11.62 -8.92
N SER A 47 15.74 10.74 -9.03
CA SER A 47 16.85 10.97 -9.98
C SER A 47 16.42 10.72 -11.43
N THR A 48 15.51 9.79 -11.67
CA THR A 48 15.04 9.44 -13.02
C THR A 48 13.63 9.95 -13.32
N ASN A 49 12.91 10.43 -12.28
CA ASN A 49 11.50 10.80 -12.38
C ASN A 49 10.61 9.65 -12.86
N ALA A 50 11.03 8.39 -12.63
CA ALA A 50 10.21 7.23 -12.97
C ALA A 50 8.89 7.29 -12.19
N PRO A 51 7.72 7.16 -12.85
CA PRO A 51 6.44 7.30 -12.17
C PRO A 51 6.20 6.18 -11.17
N MET A 52 5.53 6.52 -10.07
CA MET A 52 5.05 5.53 -9.11
C MET A 52 3.90 4.75 -9.72
N THR A 53 3.91 3.43 -9.55
CA THR A 53 2.87 2.55 -10.05
C THR A 53 2.43 1.59 -8.95
N THR A 54 1.27 0.96 -9.13
CA THR A 54 0.74 0.02 -8.13
C THR A 54 1.55 -1.27 -8.04
N ASP A 55 2.42 -1.53 -9.00
CA ASP A 55 3.32 -2.69 -8.99
C ASP A 55 4.76 -2.33 -8.63
N SER A 56 5.01 -1.11 -8.14
CA SER A 56 6.34 -0.70 -7.65
C SER A 56 6.78 -1.57 -6.48
N VAL A 57 8.08 -1.85 -6.43
CA VAL A 57 8.67 -2.69 -5.39
C VAL A 57 9.24 -1.82 -4.28
N PHE A 58 8.94 -2.16 -3.04
CA PHE A 58 9.38 -1.42 -1.85
C PHE A 58 10.13 -2.34 -0.89
N ALA A 59 11.17 -1.80 -0.27
CA ALA A 59 11.80 -2.42 0.90
C ALA A 59 11.00 -1.99 2.13
N ILE A 60 10.26 -2.89 2.72
CA ILE A 60 9.33 -2.58 3.82
C ILE A 60 9.91 -2.84 5.21
N PHE A 61 11.14 -3.36 5.27
CA PHE A 61 11.88 -3.55 6.54
C PHE A 61 11.00 -4.22 7.62
N SER A 62 10.87 -3.58 8.79
CA SER A 62 10.16 -4.15 9.93
C SER A 62 8.66 -4.33 9.73
N THR A 63 8.05 -3.74 8.72
CA THR A 63 6.65 -4.01 8.38
C THR A 63 6.44 -5.48 8.04
N THR A 64 7.48 -6.16 7.56
CA THR A 64 7.49 -7.61 7.31
C THR A 64 7.11 -8.40 8.56
N LYS A 65 7.40 -7.91 9.76
CA LYS A 65 7.05 -8.60 11.02
C LYS A 65 5.55 -8.78 11.16
N ALA A 66 4.76 -7.77 10.77
CA ALA A 66 3.31 -7.86 10.82
C ALA A 66 2.79 -8.92 9.83
N ILE A 67 3.37 -8.98 8.64
CA ILE A 67 2.99 -9.95 7.62
C ILE A 67 3.33 -11.38 8.10
N THR A 68 4.52 -11.58 8.64
CA THR A 68 4.95 -12.87 9.19
C THR A 68 4.05 -13.30 10.34
N GLY A 69 3.74 -12.37 11.26
CA GLY A 69 2.83 -12.63 12.38
C GLY A 69 1.45 -13.05 11.91
N THR A 70 0.93 -12.41 10.88
CA THR A 70 -0.35 -12.78 10.30
C THR A 70 -0.34 -14.19 9.74
N CYS A 71 0.75 -14.58 9.06
CA CYS A 71 0.91 -15.95 8.55
C CYS A 71 0.91 -16.97 9.69
N VAL A 72 1.58 -16.67 10.82
CA VAL A 72 1.58 -17.53 11.99
C VAL A 72 0.15 -17.69 12.54
N LEU A 73 -0.60 -16.60 12.64
CA LEU A 73 -1.98 -16.66 13.11
C LEU A 73 -2.87 -17.48 12.17
N GLN A 74 -2.63 -17.44 10.87
CA GLN A 74 -3.35 -18.30 9.93
C GLN A 74 -3.05 -19.77 10.19
N CYS A 75 -1.82 -20.11 10.53
CA CYS A 75 -1.47 -21.48 10.91
C CYS A 75 -2.19 -21.92 12.18
N VAL A 76 -2.32 -21.02 13.17
CA VAL A 76 -3.12 -21.28 14.38
C VAL A 76 -4.58 -21.55 14.03
N GLU A 77 -5.15 -20.70 13.17
CA GLU A 77 -6.54 -20.83 12.74
C GLU A 77 -6.79 -22.16 12.03
N GLU A 78 -5.80 -22.66 11.27
CA GLU A 78 -5.88 -23.96 10.58
C GLU A 78 -5.49 -25.13 11.47
N CYS A 79 -5.23 -24.88 12.75
CA CYS A 79 -4.85 -25.93 13.74
C CYS A 79 -3.53 -26.62 13.42
N LEU A 80 -2.62 -25.95 12.71
CA LEU A 80 -1.31 -26.50 12.37
C LEU A 80 -0.31 -26.29 13.51
N ILE A 81 -0.48 -25.23 14.30
CA ILE A 81 0.37 -24.91 15.46
C ILE A 81 -0.49 -24.39 16.60
N GLU A 82 0.07 -24.40 17.82
CA GLU A 82 -0.56 -23.82 19.01
C GLU A 82 0.27 -22.67 19.55
N ILE A 83 -0.41 -21.74 20.20
CA ILE A 83 0.25 -20.63 20.89
C ILE A 83 -0.04 -20.65 22.40
#